data_7eab09ce2c5095d7caee07e2e7901a42
#
_entry.id   7eab09ce2c5095d7caee07e2e7901a42
#
_cell.length_a   1.000
_cell.length_b   1.000
_cell.length_c   1.000
_cell.angle_alpha   90.00
_cell.angle_beta   90.00
_cell.angle_gamma   90.00
#
_symmetry.space_group_name_H-M   'P 1'
#
loop_
_entity.id
_entity.type
_entity.pdbx_description
1 polymer ?
#
loop_
_entity_poly.entity_id
_entity_poly.type
_entity_poly.pdbx_seq_one_letter_code
_entity_poly.pdbx_strand_id
1 'polypeptide(L)'
;MGEETPEGVHVWLVLIKALHAVAKRIQADLEGTGLGESDFRVLEVLLHKGAQPVNVIGPKVNLTPGSISVAVDRLHGQGLVSRVEDPGDRRVRIVDLTPAGRELIVPVFRRRAAVLEEVFAVLRPWERVKLERLLKAVGRNAESLSGMSPPRH
;
A
#
# COMPACT_ATOMS: atom_id res chain seq x y z
N MET A 1 -38.11 15.22 -10.22
CA MET A 1 -37.15 15.06 -11.33
C MET A 1 -35.86 14.60 -10.68
N GLY A 2 -35.58 13.30 -10.74
CA GLY A 2 -34.33 12.78 -10.19
C GLY A 2 -33.18 13.20 -11.08
N GLU A 3 -32.20 13.91 -10.52
CA GLU A 3 -30.92 14.16 -11.21
C GLU A 3 -30.29 12.79 -11.51
N GLU A 4 -30.08 12.49 -12.80
CA GLU A 4 -29.33 11.29 -13.20
C GLU A 4 -27.92 11.39 -12.64
N THR A 5 -27.54 10.42 -11.80
CA THR A 5 -26.19 10.37 -11.24
C THR A 5 -25.19 10.11 -12.37
N PRO A 6 -24.19 11.01 -12.59
CA PRO A 6 -23.17 10.80 -13.64
C PRO A 6 -22.47 9.45 -13.49
N GLU A 7 -22.17 8.79 -14.60
CA GLU A 7 -21.51 7.48 -14.62
C GLU A 7 -20.24 7.43 -13.76
N GLY A 8 -19.43 8.50 -13.80
CA GLY A 8 -18.19 8.59 -13.00
C GLY A 8 -18.44 8.53 -11.49
N VAL A 9 -19.54 9.13 -11.02
CA VAL A 9 -19.93 9.05 -9.60
C VAL A 9 -20.34 7.63 -9.23
N HIS A 10 -21.11 6.95 -10.10
CA HIS A 10 -21.51 5.57 -9.87
C HIS A 10 -20.29 4.64 -9.80
N VAL A 11 -19.36 4.75 -10.75
CA VAL A 11 -18.11 3.97 -10.76
C VAL A 11 -17.31 4.22 -9.49
N TRP A 12 -17.20 5.49 -9.05
CA TRP A 12 -16.51 5.85 -7.81
C TRP A 12 -17.15 5.20 -6.58
N LEU A 13 -18.48 5.21 -6.47
CA LEU A 13 -19.18 4.59 -5.34
C LEU A 13 -18.99 3.06 -5.32
N VAL A 14 -18.98 2.41 -6.47
CA VAL A 14 -18.71 0.96 -6.58
C VAL A 14 -17.28 0.66 -6.17
N LEU A 15 -16.31 1.46 -6.65
CA LEU A 15 -14.89 1.30 -6.30
C LEU A 15 -14.66 1.43 -4.80
N ILE A 16 -15.21 2.45 -4.15
CA ILE A 16 -15.09 2.63 -2.69
C ILE A 16 -15.69 1.45 -1.93
N LYS A 17 -16.89 1.01 -2.31
CA LYS A 17 -17.55 -0.14 -1.64
C LYS A 17 -16.71 -1.41 -1.78
N ALA A 18 -16.19 -1.68 -2.98
CA ALA A 18 -15.31 -2.82 -3.21
C ALA A 18 -14.02 -2.73 -2.38
N LEU A 19 -13.37 -1.54 -2.37
CA LEU A 19 -12.17 -1.30 -1.57
C LEU A 19 -12.42 -1.55 -0.08
N HIS A 20 -13.52 -1.02 0.48
CA HIS A 20 -13.85 -1.23 1.89
C HIS A 20 -14.12 -2.70 2.22
N ALA A 21 -14.82 -3.43 1.33
CA ALA A 21 -15.10 -4.86 1.53
C ALA A 21 -13.80 -5.69 1.54
N VAL A 22 -12.91 -5.43 0.58
CA VAL A 22 -11.59 -6.09 0.51
C VAL A 22 -10.74 -5.72 1.72
N ALA A 23 -10.66 -4.42 2.08
CA ALA A 23 -9.89 -3.95 3.22
C ALA A 23 -10.35 -4.63 4.53
N LYS A 24 -11.67 -4.72 4.76
CA LYS A 24 -12.24 -5.43 5.91
C LYS A 24 -11.83 -6.91 5.93
N ARG A 25 -11.82 -7.57 4.76
CA ARG A 25 -11.48 -8.99 4.66
C ARG A 25 -10.00 -9.26 4.96
N ILE A 26 -9.08 -8.37 4.53
CA ILE A 26 -7.64 -8.52 4.75
C ILE A 26 -7.18 -8.03 6.13
N GLN A 27 -7.97 -7.21 6.81
CA GLN A 27 -7.58 -6.65 8.13
C GLN A 27 -7.42 -7.75 9.19
N ALA A 28 -8.20 -8.81 9.12
CA ALA A 28 -8.11 -9.95 10.03
C ALA A 28 -6.75 -10.67 9.97
N ASP A 29 -6.00 -10.55 8.88
CA ASP A 29 -4.69 -11.19 8.73
C ASP A 29 -3.63 -10.64 9.68
N LEU A 30 -3.82 -9.41 10.15
CA LEU A 30 -2.89 -8.73 11.04
C LEU A 30 -3.21 -8.96 12.52
N GLU A 31 -4.36 -9.55 12.84
CA GLU A 31 -4.74 -9.84 14.21
C GLU A 31 -3.70 -10.73 14.90
N GLY A 32 -3.29 -10.35 16.10
CA GLY A 32 -2.28 -11.07 16.87
C GLY A 32 -0.83 -10.89 16.40
N THR A 33 -0.57 -10.14 15.31
CA THR A 33 0.80 -9.90 14.84
C THR A 33 1.47 -8.68 15.48
N GLY A 34 0.69 -7.78 16.08
CA GLY A 34 1.16 -6.49 16.58
C GLY A 34 1.45 -5.46 15.46
N LEU A 35 1.17 -5.80 14.18
CA LEU A 35 1.35 -4.91 13.04
C LEU A 35 0.08 -4.16 12.70
N GLY A 36 0.22 -2.86 12.43
CA GLY A 36 -0.79 -2.10 11.70
C GLY A 36 -0.64 -2.23 10.18
N GLU A 37 -1.62 -1.76 9.43
CA GLU A 37 -1.59 -1.81 7.96
C GLU A 37 -0.38 -1.05 7.37
N SER A 38 -0.01 0.09 7.94
CA SER A 38 1.18 0.84 7.52
C SER A 38 2.47 0.05 7.74
N ASP A 39 2.57 -0.65 8.88
CA ASP A 39 3.72 -1.49 9.20
C ASP A 39 3.85 -2.65 8.23
N PHE A 40 2.73 -3.34 7.99
CA PHE A 40 2.70 -4.42 7.01
C PHE A 40 3.20 -3.96 5.63
N ARG A 41 2.69 -2.84 5.11
CA ARG A 41 3.09 -2.31 3.80
C ARG A 41 4.57 -1.97 3.73
N VAL A 42 5.14 -1.39 4.78
CA VAL A 42 6.58 -1.11 4.84
C VAL A 42 7.39 -2.40 4.79
N LEU A 43 7.05 -3.40 5.63
CA LEU A 43 7.73 -4.69 5.65
C LEU A 43 7.59 -5.44 4.32
N GLU A 44 6.41 -5.37 3.67
CA GLU A 44 6.14 -5.97 2.36
C GLU A 44 7.04 -5.37 1.26
N VAL A 45 7.17 -4.04 1.22
CA VAL A 45 8.08 -3.39 0.27
C VAL A 45 9.52 -3.85 0.49
N LEU A 46 9.97 -3.91 1.73
CA LEU A 46 11.32 -4.39 2.06
C LEU A 46 11.52 -5.87 1.74
N LEU A 47 10.47 -6.70 1.92
CA LEU A 47 10.50 -8.11 1.57
C LEU A 47 10.75 -8.32 0.06
N HIS A 48 10.12 -7.51 -0.80
CA HIS A 48 10.17 -7.68 -2.25
C HIS A 48 11.26 -6.86 -2.94
N LYS A 49 11.68 -5.74 -2.35
CA LYS A 49 12.63 -4.81 -2.96
C LYS A 49 13.98 -4.76 -2.25
N GLY A 50 14.10 -5.41 -1.08
CA GLY A 50 15.30 -5.31 -0.24
C GLY A 50 15.42 -3.93 0.42
N ALA A 51 16.61 -3.61 0.86
CA ALA A 51 16.93 -2.33 1.51
C ALA A 51 16.53 -1.13 0.64
N GLN A 52 15.85 -0.15 1.23
CA GLN A 52 15.34 1.04 0.53
C GLN A 52 15.53 2.30 1.39
N PRO A 53 15.77 3.46 0.75
CA PRO A 53 15.68 4.76 1.42
C PRO A 53 14.24 5.02 1.91
N VAL A 54 14.09 5.61 3.12
CA VAL A 54 12.79 5.94 3.71
C VAL A 54 11.93 6.79 2.77
N ASN A 55 12.53 7.79 2.11
CA ASN A 55 11.83 8.67 1.17
C ASN A 55 11.37 7.95 -0.12
N VAL A 56 11.92 6.78 -0.42
CA VAL A 56 11.49 5.94 -1.55
C VAL A 56 10.36 4.99 -1.13
N ILE A 57 10.36 4.52 0.13
CA ILE A 57 9.31 3.63 0.65
C ILE A 57 7.99 4.39 0.76
N GLY A 58 7.99 5.59 1.34
CA GLY A 58 6.76 6.37 1.62
C GLY A 58 5.79 6.45 0.44
N PRO A 59 6.21 6.97 -0.74
CA PRO A 59 5.35 7.02 -1.93
C PRO A 59 4.84 5.65 -2.40
N LYS A 60 5.65 4.59 -2.28
CA LYS A 60 5.25 3.23 -2.69
C LYS A 60 4.12 2.65 -1.85
N VAL A 61 4.02 3.08 -0.60
CA VAL A 61 2.99 2.61 0.34
C VAL A 61 1.90 3.65 0.62
N ASN A 62 1.87 4.74 -0.15
CA ASN A 62 0.94 5.86 0.01
C ASN A 62 0.97 6.46 1.44
N LEU A 63 2.15 6.60 2.01
CA LEU A 63 2.37 7.28 3.28
C LEU A 63 3.04 8.64 3.08
N THR A 64 2.61 9.61 3.87
CA THR A 64 3.27 10.91 3.94
C THR A 64 4.67 10.78 4.56
N PRO A 65 5.59 11.75 4.33
CA PRO A 65 6.92 11.73 4.95
C PRO A 65 6.89 11.59 6.48
N GLY A 66 5.93 12.21 7.15
CA GLY A 66 5.74 12.06 8.60
C GLY A 66 5.27 10.66 8.97
N SER A 67 4.27 10.14 8.26
CA SER A 67 3.69 8.82 8.54
C SER A 67 4.69 7.67 8.31
N ILE A 68 5.50 7.75 7.25
CA ILE A 68 6.53 6.71 7.00
C ILE A 68 7.62 6.74 8.07
N SER A 69 8.05 7.93 8.53
CA SER A 69 9.02 8.05 9.60
C SER A 69 8.51 7.40 10.89
N VAL A 70 7.28 7.67 11.28
CA VAL A 70 6.65 7.07 12.46
C VAL A 70 6.55 5.55 12.34
N ALA A 71 6.15 5.03 11.18
CA ALA A 71 6.08 3.58 10.95
C ALA A 71 7.46 2.92 11.04
N VAL A 72 8.47 3.50 10.41
CA VAL A 72 9.85 3.00 10.47
C VAL A 72 10.42 3.06 11.88
N ASP A 73 10.16 4.13 12.64
CA ASP A 73 10.60 4.27 14.04
C ASP A 73 9.99 3.17 14.92
N ARG A 74 8.70 2.91 14.77
CA ARG A 74 7.99 1.84 15.48
C ARG A 74 8.55 0.46 15.14
N LEU A 75 8.73 0.15 13.84
CA LEU A 75 9.28 -1.13 13.38
C LEU A 75 10.74 -1.33 13.83
N HIS A 76 11.53 -0.25 13.84
CA HIS A 76 12.89 -0.29 14.37
C HIS A 76 12.91 -0.54 15.88
N GLY A 77 12.04 0.13 16.64
CA GLY A 77 11.88 -0.10 18.09
C GLY A 77 11.46 -1.53 18.42
N GLN A 78 10.73 -2.20 17.53
CA GLN A 78 10.36 -3.62 17.62
C GLN A 78 11.46 -4.58 17.14
N GLY A 79 12.58 -4.08 16.62
CA GLY A 79 13.67 -4.90 16.08
C GLY A 79 13.36 -5.59 14.74
N LEU A 80 12.30 -5.15 14.03
CA LEU A 80 11.86 -5.74 12.76
C LEU A 80 12.57 -5.17 11.54
N VAL A 81 13.09 -3.95 11.65
CA VAL A 81 13.91 -3.30 10.62
C VAL A 81 15.18 -2.72 11.23
N SER A 82 16.24 -2.67 10.44
CA SER A 82 17.44 -1.90 10.70
C SER A 82 17.41 -0.55 9.98
N ARG A 83 18.13 0.43 10.51
CA ARG A 83 18.30 1.75 9.88
C ARG A 83 19.78 2.08 9.86
N VAL A 84 20.30 2.46 8.70
CA VAL A 84 21.66 2.95 8.52
C VAL A 84 21.64 4.25 7.73
N GLU A 85 22.65 5.09 7.95
CA GLU A 85 22.85 6.27 7.11
C GLU A 85 23.31 5.86 5.72
N ASP A 86 22.79 6.53 4.70
CA ASP A 86 23.30 6.33 3.34
C ASP A 86 24.75 6.83 3.27
N PRO A 87 25.69 6.04 2.72
CA PRO A 87 27.08 6.46 2.60
C PRO A 87 27.29 7.71 1.74
N GLY A 88 26.40 7.95 0.79
CA GLY A 88 26.46 9.10 -0.12
C GLY A 88 25.75 10.36 0.41
N ASP A 89 24.72 10.21 1.23
CA ASP A 89 23.97 11.31 1.86
C ASP A 89 23.50 10.94 3.26
N ARG A 90 24.17 11.44 4.28
CA ARG A 90 23.85 11.19 5.70
C ARG A 90 22.45 11.64 6.14
N ARG A 91 21.75 12.45 5.34
CA ARG A 91 20.37 12.84 5.60
C ARG A 91 19.37 11.75 5.22
N VAL A 92 19.81 10.80 4.39
CA VAL A 92 19.00 9.67 3.94
C VAL A 92 19.21 8.49 4.88
N ARG A 93 18.11 7.86 5.29
CA ARG A 93 18.13 6.62 6.07
C ARG A 93 17.74 5.46 5.17
N ILE A 94 18.62 4.47 5.06
CA ILE A 94 18.34 3.19 4.41
C ILE A 94 17.72 2.26 5.45
N VAL A 95 16.60 1.66 5.10
CA VAL A 95 15.86 0.70 5.94
C VAL A 95 15.91 -0.67 5.28
N ASP A 96 16.16 -1.70 6.09
CA ASP A 96 16.14 -3.10 5.64
C ASP A 96 15.46 -3.99 6.69
N LEU A 97 14.99 -5.15 6.25
CA LEU A 97 14.46 -6.17 7.16
C LEU A 97 15.58 -6.76 8.01
N THR A 98 15.30 -6.91 9.30
CA THR A 98 16.09 -7.81 10.14
C THR A 98 15.69 -9.28 9.90
N PRO A 99 16.45 -10.27 10.35
CA PRO A 99 16.00 -11.68 10.37
C PRO A 99 14.65 -11.84 11.06
N ALA A 100 14.43 -11.19 12.20
CA ALA A 100 13.15 -11.21 12.93
C ALA A 100 12.01 -10.59 12.11
N GLY A 101 12.28 -9.46 11.42
CA GLY A 101 11.31 -8.83 10.53
C GLY A 101 10.92 -9.76 9.38
N ARG A 102 11.88 -10.47 8.80
CA ARG A 102 11.63 -11.45 7.73
C ARG A 102 10.83 -12.65 8.23
N GLU A 103 11.18 -13.19 9.38
CA GLU A 103 10.44 -14.32 10.00
C GLU A 103 8.98 -13.94 10.29
N LEU A 104 8.72 -12.71 10.69
CA LEU A 104 7.37 -12.22 10.95
C LEU A 104 6.58 -11.98 9.64
N ILE A 105 7.16 -11.24 8.68
CA ILE A 105 6.42 -10.77 7.51
C ILE A 105 6.10 -11.88 6.51
N VAL A 106 6.97 -12.88 6.32
CA VAL A 106 6.78 -13.93 5.31
C VAL A 106 5.48 -14.72 5.54
N PRO A 107 5.18 -15.27 6.72
CA PRO A 107 3.91 -15.98 6.94
C PRO A 107 2.70 -15.04 6.87
N VAL A 108 2.80 -13.80 7.33
CA VAL A 108 1.72 -12.80 7.24
C VAL A 108 1.41 -12.48 5.78
N PHE A 109 2.44 -12.23 4.97
CA PHE A 109 2.28 -11.99 3.54
C PHE A 109 1.63 -13.18 2.82
N ARG A 110 2.04 -14.41 3.14
CA ARG A 110 1.45 -15.63 2.54
C ARG A 110 -0.04 -15.75 2.86
N ARG A 111 -0.45 -15.48 4.11
CA ARG A 111 -1.87 -15.49 4.50
C ARG A 111 -2.66 -14.42 3.73
N ARG A 112 -2.14 -13.18 3.65
CA ARG A 112 -2.77 -12.11 2.88
C ARG A 112 -2.89 -12.45 1.41
N ALA A 113 -1.83 -12.99 0.80
CA ALA A 113 -1.86 -13.42 -0.60
C ALA A 113 -2.96 -14.47 -0.85
N ALA A 114 -3.09 -15.46 0.02
CA ALA A 114 -4.14 -16.48 -0.09
C ALA A 114 -5.55 -15.86 -0.01
N VAL A 115 -5.78 -14.96 0.95
CA VAL A 115 -7.07 -14.25 1.10
C VAL A 115 -7.39 -13.41 -0.13
N LEU A 116 -6.40 -12.70 -0.69
CA LEU A 116 -6.60 -11.89 -1.90
C LEU A 116 -6.87 -12.78 -3.12
N GLU A 117 -6.21 -13.93 -3.24
CA GLU A 117 -6.54 -14.89 -4.30
C GLU A 117 -7.98 -15.38 -4.20
N GLU A 118 -8.50 -15.66 -3.00
CA GLU A 118 -9.91 -16.01 -2.79
C GLU A 118 -10.85 -14.85 -3.19
N VAL A 119 -10.53 -13.62 -2.77
CA VAL A 119 -11.33 -12.42 -3.10
C VAL A 119 -11.45 -12.23 -4.62
N PHE A 120 -10.34 -12.41 -5.34
CA PHE A 120 -10.31 -12.24 -6.78
C PHE A 120 -10.65 -13.51 -7.59
N ALA A 121 -10.95 -14.63 -6.93
CA ALA A 121 -11.32 -15.87 -7.60
C ALA A 121 -12.60 -15.79 -8.44
N VAL A 122 -13.48 -14.82 -8.14
CA VAL A 122 -14.69 -14.53 -8.93
C VAL A 122 -14.40 -14.02 -10.34
N LEU A 123 -13.16 -13.56 -10.58
CA LEU A 123 -12.69 -13.05 -11.87
C LEU A 123 -11.85 -14.10 -12.60
N ARG A 124 -12.12 -14.27 -13.88
CA ARG A 124 -11.25 -15.05 -14.76
C ARG A 124 -9.87 -14.38 -14.92
N PRO A 125 -8.81 -15.11 -15.26
CA PRO A 125 -7.47 -14.53 -15.37
C PRO A 125 -7.40 -13.26 -16.25
N TRP A 126 -8.05 -13.26 -17.40
CA TRP A 126 -8.06 -12.11 -18.29
C TRP A 126 -8.84 -10.90 -17.74
N GLU A 127 -9.87 -11.16 -16.89
CA GLU A 127 -10.64 -10.10 -16.22
C GLU A 127 -9.80 -9.43 -15.13
N ARG A 128 -8.98 -10.19 -14.40
CA ARG A 128 -8.02 -9.63 -13.43
C ARG A 128 -7.03 -8.70 -14.11
N VAL A 129 -6.44 -9.12 -15.25
CA VAL A 129 -5.53 -8.29 -16.06
C VAL A 129 -6.22 -7.03 -16.57
N LYS A 130 -7.48 -7.16 -17.04
CA LYS A 130 -8.28 -6.02 -17.50
C LYS A 130 -8.56 -5.04 -16.37
N LEU A 131 -8.99 -5.54 -15.20
CA LEU A 131 -9.27 -4.73 -14.02
C LEU A 131 -8.03 -3.96 -13.57
N GLU A 132 -6.89 -4.64 -13.44
CA GLU A 132 -5.61 -4.02 -13.09
C GLU A 132 -5.26 -2.88 -14.05
N ARG A 133 -5.37 -3.10 -15.36
CA ARG A 133 -5.12 -2.08 -16.38
C ARG A 133 -6.03 -0.87 -16.24
N LEU A 134 -7.33 -1.10 -16.01
CA LEU A 134 -8.32 -0.03 -15.85
C LEU A 134 -8.06 0.79 -14.58
N LEU A 135 -7.79 0.15 -13.46
CA LEU A 135 -7.47 0.82 -12.19
C LEU A 135 -6.19 1.66 -12.31
N LYS A 136 -5.15 1.12 -12.96
CA LYS A 136 -3.91 1.88 -13.24
C LYS A 136 -4.16 3.09 -14.15
N ALA A 137 -5.05 2.98 -15.13
CA ALA A 137 -5.40 4.10 -16.02
C ALA A 137 -6.12 5.21 -15.24
N VAL A 138 -7.11 4.86 -14.42
CA VAL A 138 -7.84 5.80 -13.56
C VAL A 138 -6.90 6.49 -12.58
N GLY A 139 -6.03 5.74 -11.89
CA GLY A 139 -5.07 6.31 -10.94
C GLY A 139 -4.13 7.31 -11.59
N ARG A 140 -3.48 6.95 -12.70
CA ARG A 140 -2.59 7.87 -13.44
C ARG A 140 -3.30 9.13 -13.93
N ASN A 141 -4.54 9.01 -14.41
CA ASN A 141 -5.31 10.17 -14.83
C ASN A 141 -5.62 11.10 -13.65
N ALA A 142 -6.04 10.54 -12.51
CA ALA A 142 -6.30 11.31 -11.31
C ALA A 142 -5.05 12.07 -10.81
N GLU A 143 -3.87 11.42 -10.84
CA GLU A 143 -2.59 12.04 -10.49
C GLU A 143 -2.25 13.19 -11.45
N SER A 144 -2.45 13.03 -12.75
CA SER A 144 -2.19 14.08 -13.74
C SER A 144 -3.09 15.31 -13.54
N LEU A 145 -4.35 15.10 -13.18
CA LEU A 145 -5.30 16.16 -12.89
C LEU A 145 -4.99 16.90 -11.57
N SER A 146 -4.42 16.19 -10.59
CA SER A 146 -4.03 16.78 -9.31
C SER A 146 -2.82 17.71 -9.43
N GLY A 147 -1.96 17.52 -10.43
CA GLY A 147 -0.85 18.42 -10.75
C GLY A 147 -1.26 19.69 -11.51
N MET A 148 -2.48 19.75 -12.00
CA MET A 148 -3.07 20.91 -12.65
C MET A 148 -3.88 21.70 -11.62
N SER A 149 -3.34 22.82 -11.11
CA SER A 149 -4.12 23.74 -10.27
C SER A 149 -5.40 24.15 -10.99
N PRO A 150 -6.57 24.17 -10.32
CA PRO A 150 -7.80 24.63 -10.95
C PRO A 150 -7.64 26.07 -11.43
N PRO A 151 -8.28 26.47 -12.56
CA PRO A 151 -8.24 27.84 -13.01
C PRO A 151 -8.80 28.74 -11.91
N ARG A 152 -8.04 29.78 -11.55
CA ARG A 152 -8.51 30.82 -10.61
C ARG A 152 -9.64 31.58 -11.29
N HIS A 153 -10.85 31.45 -10.76
CA HIS A 153 -11.98 32.30 -11.09
C HIS A 153 -11.89 33.62 -10.33
#